data_1dab8d58640d89c8d0712bf66f326231
#
_entry.id   1dab8d58640d89c8d0712bf66f326231
#
_cell.length_a   1.000
_cell.length_b   1.000
_cell.length_c   1.000
_cell.angle_alpha   90.00
_cell.angle_beta   90.00
_cell.angle_gamma   90.00
#
_symmetry.space_group_name_H-M   'P 1'
#
loop_
_entity.id
_entity.type
_entity.pdbx_description
1 polymer ?
#
loop_
_entity_poly.entity_id
_entity_poly.type
_entity_poly.pdbx_seq_one_letter_code
_entity_poly.pdbx_strand_id
1 'polypeptide(L)'
;MRLQKFKINSRFKNLDNFEIDFSTKEGITVLIGNNGSGKSNIIEAISGIFAGLYDRKYNPTFSYELAYNKDTYKVEVKFENGTYEFKINDVVDNLKPEHLPSQVISSYSGEESRLWDKYYWPFYEEYIKAIRGATLPNTNLVYINKYYWNIALLTLHFYDFAVFTDISNFCQNTLDIKTFNSVKFTFDIAKLNDFLKNPNPVTNFVMALNPAKDATIEIDLATFKARLNYLSEIEVFRYLTASFMPKDDKLITKIEINYNTNLDAECLSEGEKKLLLIILILEVVGDENSLILLDEPDSHIHLSRKEEIQKLLSKYSNRENIITTHSPTLTHNFDLKHITMLTKKTNNDAQVEAKEKQEIVHELTKGIWSYQEQNIFLNSNSDILLVEGKSDETFLKKALEVLQKTEPLYANLKFEYLPCGGAEGVKLMTKKFIPKFGQHIIAFFDCDQAGWTSINKIFERNDTNRYNSGNYNRYRKQGEIWVAMFPSRRFYRGGSNFNIEDYFSKSLLNKYVLSSFKGLDTIVTKDKFKKALENDCNGFHDNEFRHFKSLFDLIFEIKTK
;
A
#
# COMPACT_ATOMS: atom_id res chain seq x y z
N MET A 1 -2.66 -20.45 -11.97
CA MET A 1 -2.06 -19.81 -13.17
C MET A 1 -0.86 -18.96 -12.77
N ARG A 2 0.20 -18.83 -13.66
CA ARG A 2 1.39 -17.97 -13.42
C ARG A 2 1.84 -17.34 -14.72
N LEU A 3 1.83 -16.01 -14.81
CA LEU A 3 2.46 -15.31 -15.93
C LEU A 3 3.98 -15.50 -15.90
N GLN A 4 4.58 -15.64 -17.08
CA GLN A 4 6.02 -15.77 -17.24
C GLN A 4 6.57 -14.59 -18.03
N LYS A 5 5.95 -14.26 -19.16
CA LYS A 5 6.41 -13.20 -20.06
C LYS A 5 5.23 -12.45 -20.65
N PHE A 6 5.38 -11.15 -20.77
CA PHE A 6 4.47 -10.27 -21.51
C PHE A 6 5.31 -9.33 -22.36
N LYS A 7 5.07 -9.31 -23.67
CA LYS A 7 5.77 -8.46 -24.60
C LYS A 7 4.83 -7.89 -25.65
N ILE A 8 4.93 -6.60 -25.88
CA ILE A 8 4.27 -5.86 -26.95
C ILE A 8 5.30 -5.65 -28.05
N ASN A 9 5.07 -6.21 -29.24
CA ASN A 9 5.99 -6.11 -30.38
C ASN A 9 5.69 -4.91 -31.29
N SER A 10 4.46 -4.38 -31.25
CA SER A 10 4.06 -3.16 -31.96
C SER A 10 3.52 -2.13 -30.97
N ARG A 11 3.31 -0.89 -31.43
CA ARG A 11 2.86 0.18 -30.55
C ARG A 11 1.43 -0.06 -30.03
N PHE A 12 1.28 -0.04 -28.71
CA PHE A 12 0.01 0.08 -28.03
C PHE A 12 0.08 1.24 -27.02
N LYS A 13 -0.51 2.39 -27.36
CA LYS A 13 -0.40 3.61 -26.58
C LYS A 13 1.08 4.00 -26.36
N ASN A 14 1.56 4.06 -25.12
CA ASN A 14 2.97 4.27 -24.79
C ASN A 14 3.77 2.97 -24.55
N LEU A 15 3.18 1.81 -24.83
CA LEU A 15 3.87 0.53 -24.83
C LEU A 15 4.34 0.26 -26.26
N ASP A 16 5.61 0.46 -26.54
CA ASP A 16 6.22 0.24 -27.85
C ASP A 16 7.48 -0.60 -27.69
N ASN A 17 7.50 -1.76 -28.30
CA ASN A 17 8.54 -2.77 -28.09
C ASN A 17 8.84 -2.94 -26.58
N PHE A 18 7.77 -3.20 -25.81
CA PHE A 18 7.77 -3.22 -24.36
C PHE A 18 7.71 -4.65 -23.84
N GLU A 19 8.49 -4.97 -22.82
CA GLU A 19 8.56 -6.33 -22.25
C GLU A 19 8.59 -6.29 -20.71
N ILE A 20 7.88 -7.26 -20.08
CA ILE A 20 7.99 -7.56 -18.65
C ILE A 20 8.22 -9.05 -18.47
N ASP A 21 9.21 -9.40 -17.64
CA ASP A 21 9.44 -10.74 -17.11
C ASP A 21 8.72 -10.89 -15.76
N PHE A 22 7.78 -11.83 -15.71
CA PHE A 22 7.01 -12.17 -14.51
C PHE A 22 7.55 -13.42 -13.79
N SER A 23 8.51 -14.12 -14.37
CA SER A 23 8.96 -15.46 -13.90
C SER A 23 9.44 -15.47 -12.44
N THR A 24 9.93 -14.34 -11.95
CA THR A 24 10.46 -14.18 -10.58
C THR A 24 9.46 -13.59 -9.59
N LYS A 25 8.22 -13.29 -10.02
CA LYS A 25 7.25 -12.49 -9.22
C LYS A 25 6.42 -13.29 -8.23
N GLU A 26 6.47 -14.61 -8.28
CA GLU A 26 5.81 -15.52 -7.33
C GLU A 26 4.30 -15.23 -7.13
N GLY A 27 3.60 -14.81 -8.18
CA GLY A 27 2.16 -14.56 -8.18
C GLY A 27 1.72 -13.20 -7.64
N ILE A 28 2.67 -12.30 -7.35
CA ILE A 28 2.37 -10.91 -7.01
C ILE A 28 3.28 -10.01 -7.82
N THR A 29 2.71 -9.14 -8.63
CA THR A 29 3.44 -8.09 -9.35
C THR A 29 2.88 -6.73 -9.02
N VAL A 30 3.73 -5.86 -8.50
CA VAL A 30 3.41 -4.46 -8.16
C VAL A 30 4.03 -3.55 -9.21
N LEU A 31 3.20 -3.04 -10.11
CA LEU A 31 3.62 -2.07 -11.12
C LEU A 31 3.62 -0.67 -10.52
N ILE A 32 4.77 -0.05 -10.46
CA ILE A 32 4.93 1.29 -9.88
C ILE A 32 5.54 2.26 -10.90
N GLY A 33 5.38 3.54 -10.67
CA GLY A 33 5.95 4.59 -11.52
C GLY A 33 5.11 5.87 -11.50
N ASN A 34 5.66 6.92 -12.03
CA ASN A 34 5.00 8.23 -12.12
C ASN A 34 3.76 8.20 -13.05
N ASN A 35 2.94 9.25 -12.98
CA ASN A 35 1.77 9.37 -13.84
C ASN A 35 2.15 9.29 -15.31
N GLY A 36 1.39 8.47 -16.07
CA GLY A 36 1.63 8.25 -17.49
C GLY A 36 2.82 7.32 -17.80
N SER A 37 3.41 6.61 -16.82
CA SER A 37 4.48 5.64 -17.09
C SER A 37 3.99 4.34 -17.77
N GLY A 38 2.67 4.16 -17.95
CA GLY A 38 2.12 3.01 -18.68
C GLY A 38 1.47 1.93 -17.80
N LYS A 39 1.41 2.11 -16.48
CA LYS A 39 0.84 1.09 -15.56
C LYS A 39 -0.54 0.60 -15.97
N SER A 40 -1.52 1.49 -16.07
CA SER A 40 -2.89 1.14 -16.46
C SER A 40 -2.96 0.64 -17.92
N ASN A 41 -2.03 1.08 -18.79
CA ASN A 41 -1.97 0.58 -20.17
C ASN A 41 -1.52 -0.88 -20.23
N ILE A 42 -0.70 -1.35 -19.29
CA ILE A 42 -0.33 -2.77 -19.17
C ILE A 42 -1.55 -3.59 -18.76
N ILE A 43 -2.30 -3.15 -17.76
CA ILE A 43 -3.56 -3.81 -17.34
C ILE A 43 -4.55 -3.87 -18.52
N GLU A 44 -4.70 -2.77 -19.25
CA GLU A 44 -5.56 -2.70 -20.43
C GLU A 44 -5.09 -3.64 -21.56
N ALA A 45 -3.79 -3.70 -21.83
CA ALA A 45 -3.23 -4.59 -22.84
C ALA A 45 -3.45 -6.07 -22.47
N ILE A 46 -3.19 -6.45 -21.22
CA ILE A 46 -3.41 -7.81 -20.73
C ILE A 46 -4.89 -8.19 -20.82
N SER A 47 -5.80 -7.30 -20.39
CA SER A 47 -7.25 -7.50 -20.50
C SER A 47 -7.68 -7.71 -21.96
N GLY A 48 -7.15 -6.88 -22.89
CA GLY A 48 -7.43 -7.00 -24.32
C GLY A 48 -6.90 -8.30 -24.94
N ILE A 49 -5.72 -8.76 -24.52
CA ILE A 49 -5.15 -10.03 -24.96
C ILE A 49 -6.08 -11.17 -24.55
N PHE A 50 -6.46 -11.26 -23.28
CA PHE A 50 -7.32 -12.35 -22.81
C PHE A 50 -8.74 -12.25 -23.39
N ALA A 51 -9.28 -11.04 -23.61
CA ALA A 51 -10.53 -10.91 -24.35
C ALA A 51 -10.47 -11.58 -25.73
N GLY A 52 -9.41 -11.32 -26.50
CA GLY A 52 -9.17 -11.99 -27.79
C GLY A 52 -8.85 -13.47 -27.70
N LEU A 53 -8.27 -13.95 -26.59
CA LEU A 53 -8.02 -15.38 -26.37
C LEU A 53 -9.32 -16.13 -26.03
N TYR A 54 -10.25 -15.52 -25.28
CA TYR A 54 -11.56 -16.13 -25.01
C TYR A 54 -12.51 -16.05 -26.20
N ASP A 55 -12.51 -14.93 -26.93
CA ASP A 55 -13.33 -14.75 -28.13
C ASP A 55 -12.57 -13.95 -29.20
N ARG A 56 -12.28 -14.59 -30.34
CA ARG A 56 -11.49 -14.05 -31.45
C ARG A 56 -12.07 -12.77 -32.07
N LYS A 57 -13.36 -12.48 -31.87
CA LYS A 57 -13.95 -11.21 -32.34
C LYS A 57 -13.40 -9.98 -31.61
N TYR A 58 -12.80 -10.17 -30.42
CA TYR A 58 -12.18 -9.12 -29.61
C TYR A 58 -10.66 -9.09 -29.70
N ASN A 59 -10.07 -9.59 -30.78
CA ASN A 59 -8.63 -9.59 -30.98
C ASN A 59 -8.03 -8.20 -30.79
N PRO A 60 -6.88 -8.08 -30.10
CA PRO A 60 -6.17 -6.81 -29.97
C PRO A 60 -5.64 -6.31 -31.33
N THR A 61 -5.49 -4.99 -31.42
CA THR A 61 -4.98 -4.34 -32.65
C THR A 61 -3.46 -4.24 -32.69
N PHE A 62 -2.77 -4.85 -31.76
CA PHE A 62 -1.31 -4.81 -31.61
C PHE A 62 -0.72 -6.22 -31.57
N SER A 63 0.51 -6.37 -32.04
CA SER A 63 1.25 -7.63 -32.00
C SER A 63 1.89 -7.86 -30.64
N TYR A 64 1.84 -9.09 -30.13
CA TYR A 64 2.33 -9.42 -28.81
C TYR A 64 2.84 -10.85 -28.68
N GLU A 65 3.62 -11.08 -27.61
CA GLU A 65 3.98 -12.39 -27.09
C GLU A 65 3.53 -12.48 -25.63
N LEU A 66 2.92 -13.60 -25.25
CA LEU A 66 2.51 -13.89 -23.88
C LEU A 66 2.92 -15.33 -23.54
N ALA A 67 3.53 -15.52 -22.36
CA ALA A 67 3.79 -16.85 -21.83
C ALA A 67 3.26 -16.97 -20.41
N TYR A 68 2.65 -18.11 -20.08
CA TYR A 68 2.15 -18.41 -18.75
C TYR A 68 2.08 -19.92 -18.50
N ASN A 69 2.08 -20.28 -17.23
CA ASN A 69 1.83 -21.64 -16.78
C ASN A 69 0.44 -21.73 -16.16
N LYS A 70 -0.33 -22.75 -16.52
CA LYS A 70 -1.63 -23.06 -15.90
C LYS A 70 -1.72 -24.56 -15.64
N ASP A 71 -1.87 -24.96 -14.39
CA ASP A 71 -1.81 -26.37 -13.99
C ASP A 71 -0.53 -27.03 -14.52
N THR A 72 -0.65 -28.02 -15.38
CA THR A 72 0.47 -28.73 -16.02
C THR A 72 0.85 -28.17 -17.39
N TYR A 73 0.16 -27.13 -17.86
CA TYR A 73 0.38 -26.57 -19.18
C TYR A 73 1.31 -25.36 -19.14
N LYS A 74 2.36 -25.39 -19.95
CA LYS A 74 3.12 -24.21 -20.35
C LYS A 74 2.50 -23.69 -21.64
N VAL A 75 1.98 -22.47 -21.61
CA VAL A 75 1.27 -21.85 -22.76
C VAL A 75 2.08 -20.67 -23.26
N GLU A 76 2.43 -20.71 -24.54
CA GLU A 76 3.06 -19.57 -25.23
C GLU A 76 2.14 -19.14 -26.38
N VAL A 77 1.88 -17.84 -26.44
CA VAL A 77 1.02 -17.21 -27.44
C VAL A 77 1.83 -16.15 -28.16
N LYS A 78 1.88 -16.22 -29.48
CA LYS A 78 2.36 -15.15 -30.35
C LYS A 78 1.21 -14.70 -31.25
N PHE A 79 0.96 -13.40 -31.26
CA PHE A 79 -0.01 -12.78 -32.16
C PHE A 79 0.69 -11.71 -33.00
N GLU A 80 0.68 -11.91 -34.30
CA GLU A 80 1.36 -11.02 -35.24
C GLU A 80 0.57 -10.92 -36.55
N ASN A 81 0.35 -9.71 -37.04
CA ASN A 81 -0.37 -9.44 -38.29
C ASN A 81 -1.74 -10.14 -38.37
N GLY A 82 -2.49 -10.21 -37.26
CA GLY A 82 -3.82 -10.84 -37.21
C GLY A 82 -3.79 -12.37 -37.09
N THR A 83 -2.62 -12.99 -37.00
CA THR A 83 -2.46 -14.45 -36.94
C THR A 83 -1.92 -14.87 -35.58
N TYR A 84 -2.47 -15.97 -35.06
CA TYR A 84 -2.02 -16.60 -33.82
C TYR A 84 -1.09 -17.78 -34.09
N GLU A 85 -0.05 -17.88 -33.28
CA GLU A 85 0.74 -19.09 -33.08
C GLU A 85 0.66 -19.47 -31.59
N PHE A 86 0.34 -20.73 -31.31
CA PHE A 86 0.28 -21.26 -29.95
C PHE A 86 1.26 -22.41 -29.79
N LYS A 87 1.94 -22.43 -28.63
CA LYS A 87 2.72 -23.59 -28.19
C LYS A 87 2.22 -24.03 -26.83
N ILE A 88 1.87 -25.29 -26.72
CA ILE A 88 1.45 -25.93 -25.47
C ILE A 88 2.51 -26.98 -25.12
N ASN A 89 3.17 -26.78 -23.96
CA ASN A 89 4.29 -27.64 -23.54
C ASN A 89 5.38 -27.76 -24.64
N ASP A 90 5.76 -26.62 -25.21
CA ASP A 90 6.78 -26.46 -26.27
C ASP A 90 6.39 -27.05 -27.63
N VAL A 91 5.16 -27.54 -27.79
CA VAL A 91 4.64 -28.10 -29.05
C VAL A 91 3.61 -27.15 -29.66
N VAL A 92 3.69 -26.92 -30.98
CA VAL A 92 2.68 -26.15 -31.70
C VAL A 92 1.36 -26.89 -31.68
N ASP A 93 0.33 -26.35 -31.08
CA ASP A 93 -1.01 -26.92 -30.91
C ASP A 93 -2.07 -25.83 -30.88
N ASN A 94 -3.33 -26.20 -30.92
CA ASN A 94 -4.46 -25.27 -30.77
C ASN A 94 -4.71 -24.91 -29.31
N LEU A 95 -5.05 -23.63 -29.06
CA LEU A 95 -5.48 -23.19 -27.75
C LEU A 95 -6.88 -23.72 -27.44
N LYS A 96 -7.03 -24.38 -26.29
CA LYS A 96 -8.29 -24.94 -25.80
C LYS A 96 -8.72 -24.23 -24.51
N PRO A 97 -10.01 -24.32 -24.10
CA PRO A 97 -10.50 -23.70 -22.86
C PRO A 97 -9.72 -24.09 -21.60
N GLU A 98 -9.26 -25.34 -21.51
CA GLU A 98 -8.46 -25.82 -20.38
C GLU A 98 -7.08 -25.14 -20.26
N HIS A 99 -6.58 -24.55 -21.34
CA HIS A 99 -5.31 -23.82 -21.33
C HIS A 99 -5.46 -22.38 -20.83
N LEU A 100 -6.69 -21.83 -20.86
CA LEU A 100 -6.96 -20.46 -20.45
C LEU A 100 -7.16 -20.33 -18.94
N PRO A 101 -6.91 -19.16 -18.33
CA PRO A 101 -7.31 -18.90 -16.95
C PRO A 101 -8.80 -19.21 -16.75
N SER A 102 -9.18 -19.58 -15.53
CA SER A 102 -10.60 -19.72 -15.17
C SER A 102 -11.35 -18.41 -15.38
N GLN A 103 -10.74 -17.31 -14.93
CA GLN A 103 -11.27 -15.95 -15.08
C GLN A 103 -10.14 -14.93 -15.13
N VAL A 104 -10.39 -13.82 -15.82
CA VAL A 104 -9.61 -12.57 -15.69
C VAL A 104 -10.48 -11.55 -14.98
N ILE A 105 -10.10 -11.20 -13.75
CA ILE A 105 -10.87 -10.33 -12.88
C ILE A 105 -10.17 -9.00 -12.79
N SER A 106 -10.88 -7.91 -13.10
CA SER A 106 -10.31 -6.58 -12.98
C SER A 106 -11.14 -5.69 -12.06
N SER A 107 -10.44 -4.82 -11.34
CA SER A 107 -11.03 -3.71 -10.59
C SER A 107 -10.21 -2.46 -10.82
N TYR A 108 -10.90 -1.36 -11.12
CA TYR A 108 -10.29 -0.05 -11.37
C TYR A 108 -10.86 0.99 -10.41
N SER A 109 -9.97 1.74 -9.79
CA SER A 109 -10.34 2.76 -8.80
C SER A 109 -10.57 4.16 -9.37
N GLY A 110 -10.20 4.39 -10.64
CA GLY A 110 -10.35 5.68 -11.31
C GLY A 110 -11.75 5.94 -11.84
N GLU A 111 -11.98 7.16 -12.31
CA GLU A 111 -13.27 7.59 -12.90
C GLU A 111 -13.42 7.17 -14.37
N GLU A 112 -12.34 6.76 -15.04
CA GLU A 112 -12.37 6.39 -16.45
C GLU A 112 -12.97 5.01 -16.67
N SER A 113 -13.95 4.94 -17.57
CA SER A 113 -14.63 3.69 -17.93
C SER A 113 -13.93 2.89 -19.05
N ARG A 114 -12.78 3.35 -19.57
CA ARG A 114 -12.11 2.76 -20.76
C ARG A 114 -11.92 1.26 -20.70
N LEU A 115 -11.44 0.77 -19.54
CA LEU A 115 -11.20 -0.66 -19.33
C LEU A 115 -12.51 -1.43 -19.40
N TRP A 116 -13.53 -0.93 -18.71
CA TRP A 116 -14.88 -1.47 -18.72
C TRP A 116 -15.49 -1.47 -20.11
N ASP A 117 -15.62 -0.30 -20.74
CA ASP A 117 -16.36 -0.13 -22.00
C ASP A 117 -15.75 -0.96 -23.13
N LYS A 118 -14.44 -1.07 -23.19
CA LYS A 118 -13.74 -1.69 -24.31
C LYS A 118 -13.59 -3.21 -24.20
N TYR A 119 -13.32 -3.72 -22.98
CA TYR A 119 -12.91 -5.11 -22.83
C TYR A 119 -13.88 -5.93 -21.98
N TYR A 120 -14.52 -5.35 -20.97
CA TYR A 120 -15.39 -6.10 -20.04
C TYR A 120 -16.89 -5.98 -20.39
N TRP A 121 -17.33 -4.81 -20.87
CA TRP A 121 -18.72 -4.59 -21.25
C TRP A 121 -19.25 -5.62 -22.25
N PRO A 122 -18.54 -6.00 -23.34
CA PRO A 122 -19.06 -6.96 -24.30
C PRO A 122 -19.36 -8.33 -23.67
N PHE A 123 -18.50 -8.81 -22.77
CA PHE A 123 -18.73 -10.07 -22.06
C PHE A 123 -19.84 -9.95 -21.01
N TYR A 124 -19.91 -8.83 -20.33
CA TYR A 124 -20.99 -8.55 -19.40
C TYR A 124 -22.35 -8.43 -20.12
N GLU A 125 -22.40 -7.80 -21.27
CA GLU A 125 -23.61 -7.70 -22.08
C GLU A 125 -24.13 -9.08 -22.52
N GLU A 126 -23.24 -9.98 -22.94
CA GLU A 126 -23.59 -11.36 -23.26
C GLU A 126 -24.09 -12.13 -22.03
N TYR A 127 -23.41 -11.95 -20.89
CA TYR A 127 -23.83 -12.50 -19.61
C TYR A 127 -25.25 -12.05 -19.25
N ILE A 128 -25.54 -10.75 -19.31
CA ILE A 128 -26.87 -10.20 -19.01
C ILE A 128 -27.95 -10.74 -19.95
N LYS A 129 -27.68 -10.85 -21.25
CA LYS A 129 -28.62 -11.45 -22.20
C LYS A 129 -28.94 -12.92 -21.87
N ALA A 130 -27.98 -13.63 -21.28
CA ALA A 130 -28.12 -15.04 -20.97
C ALA A 130 -28.70 -15.35 -19.58
N ILE A 131 -28.90 -14.36 -18.69
CA ILE A 131 -29.43 -14.59 -17.33
C ILE A 131 -30.87 -15.14 -17.29
N ARG A 132 -31.63 -14.95 -18.37
CA ARG A 132 -32.98 -15.54 -18.51
C ARG A 132 -32.97 -16.99 -18.99
N GLY A 133 -31.79 -17.55 -19.26
CA GLY A 133 -31.63 -18.91 -19.76
C GLY A 133 -31.89 -20.00 -18.71
N ALA A 134 -31.85 -21.25 -19.13
CA ALA A 134 -32.07 -22.42 -18.27
C ALA A 134 -30.94 -22.62 -17.23
N THR A 135 -29.75 -22.07 -17.48
CA THR A 135 -28.60 -22.10 -16.56
C THR A 135 -28.04 -20.69 -16.41
N LEU A 136 -27.56 -20.37 -15.21
CA LEU A 136 -26.85 -19.09 -15.00
C LEU A 136 -25.48 -19.18 -15.68
N PRO A 137 -25.20 -18.30 -16.66
CA PRO A 137 -23.94 -18.35 -17.39
C PRO A 137 -22.73 -18.00 -16.50
N ASN A 138 -21.57 -18.51 -16.90
CA ASN A 138 -20.29 -18.01 -16.39
C ASN A 138 -19.75 -16.95 -17.35
N THR A 139 -19.02 -15.99 -16.79
CA THR A 139 -18.21 -15.06 -17.59
C THR A 139 -16.73 -15.24 -17.25
N ASN A 140 -15.91 -15.25 -18.28
CA ASN A 140 -14.46 -15.39 -18.14
C ASN A 140 -13.76 -14.06 -17.87
N LEU A 141 -14.38 -12.92 -18.25
CA LEU A 141 -13.95 -11.58 -17.93
C LEU A 141 -14.91 -10.95 -16.93
N VAL A 142 -14.43 -10.69 -15.73
CA VAL A 142 -15.20 -10.15 -14.61
C VAL A 142 -14.68 -8.78 -14.23
N TYR A 143 -15.55 -7.81 -14.16
CA TYR A 143 -15.20 -6.45 -13.72
C TYR A 143 -15.94 -6.11 -12.45
N ILE A 144 -15.19 -5.92 -11.36
CA ILE A 144 -15.74 -5.56 -10.04
C ILE A 144 -15.51 -4.06 -9.81
N ASN A 145 -16.59 -3.30 -9.78
CA ASN A 145 -16.57 -1.86 -9.54
C ASN A 145 -17.13 -1.51 -8.15
N LYS A 146 -17.11 -0.22 -7.82
CA LYS A 146 -17.58 0.28 -6.53
C LYS A 146 -19.01 -0.04 -6.15
N TYR A 147 -19.87 -0.41 -7.09
CA TYR A 147 -21.30 -0.70 -6.83
C TYR A 147 -21.53 -2.13 -6.30
N TYR A 148 -20.50 -2.98 -6.26
CA TYR A 148 -20.60 -4.35 -5.74
C TYR A 148 -20.50 -4.45 -4.21
N TRP A 149 -20.25 -3.36 -3.48
CA TRP A 149 -19.96 -3.44 -2.04
C TRP A 149 -21.08 -4.07 -1.20
N ASN A 150 -22.37 -3.84 -1.53
CA ASN A 150 -23.51 -4.46 -0.85
C ASN A 150 -23.53 -5.98 -1.05
N ILE A 151 -23.31 -6.41 -2.30
CA ILE A 151 -23.23 -7.83 -2.66
C ILE A 151 -22.02 -8.45 -1.94
N ALA A 152 -20.89 -7.77 -1.94
CA ALA A 152 -19.68 -8.23 -1.27
C ALA A 152 -19.92 -8.46 0.23
N LEU A 153 -20.53 -7.50 0.90
CA LEU A 153 -20.81 -7.58 2.33
C LEU A 153 -21.74 -8.75 2.67
N LEU A 154 -22.83 -8.91 1.88
CA LEU A 154 -23.75 -10.04 2.04
C LEU A 154 -23.08 -11.38 1.80
N THR A 155 -22.29 -11.48 0.73
CA THR A 155 -21.59 -12.73 0.38
C THR A 155 -20.58 -13.13 1.43
N LEU A 156 -19.79 -12.18 1.97
CA LEU A 156 -18.84 -12.49 3.04
C LEU A 156 -19.56 -12.89 4.34
N HIS A 157 -20.70 -12.30 4.66
CA HIS A 157 -21.48 -12.72 5.84
C HIS A 157 -22.25 -14.03 5.61
N PHE A 158 -22.31 -14.54 4.38
CA PHE A 158 -22.86 -15.85 4.11
C PHE A 158 -21.96 -16.98 4.60
N TYR A 159 -20.63 -16.78 4.66
CA TYR A 159 -19.68 -17.71 5.22
C TYR A 159 -20.03 -18.10 6.66
N ASP A 160 -19.70 -19.33 7.04
CA ASP A 160 -19.74 -19.74 8.45
C ASP A 160 -18.51 -19.20 9.18
N PHE A 161 -18.69 -18.17 9.97
CA PHE A 161 -17.62 -17.51 10.73
C PHE A 161 -16.94 -18.40 11.78
N ALA A 162 -17.57 -19.51 12.18
CA ALA A 162 -16.92 -20.48 13.05
C ALA A 162 -15.84 -21.28 12.31
N VAL A 163 -16.01 -21.47 11.00
CA VAL A 163 -15.06 -22.17 10.13
C VAL A 163 -14.08 -21.19 9.47
N PHE A 164 -14.62 -20.11 8.93
CA PHE A 164 -13.85 -19.10 8.17
C PHE A 164 -13.46 -17.92 9.08
N THR A 165 -12.57 -18.19 10.04
CA THR A 165 -12.16 -17.22 11.07
C THR A 165 -11.47 -15.98 10.50
N ASP A 166 -10.77 -16.09 9.37
CA ASP A 166 -10.09 -14.96 8.72
C ASP A 166 -11.10 -13.96 8.15
N ILE A 167 -12.21 -14.45 7.56
CA ILE A 167 -13.28 -13.58 7.06
C ILE A 167 -14.01 -12.93 8.23
N SER A 168 -14.27 -13.70 9.30
CA SER A 168 -14.83 -13.19 10.55
C SER A 168 -13.97 -12.07 11.13
N ASN A 169 -12.65 -12.30 11.23
CA ASN A 169 -11.69 -11.31 11.72
C ASN A 169 -11.64 -10.06 10.82
N PHE A 170 -11.71 -10.23 9.52
CA PHE A 170 -11.77 -9.10 8.59
C PHE A 170 -13.03 -8.26 8.83
N CYS A 171 -14.20 -8.88 8.88
CA CYS A 171 -15.46 -8.17 9.13
C CYS A 171 -15.46 -7.47 10.50
N GLN A 172 -15.02 -8.15 11.56
CA GLN A 172 -15.08 -7.63 12.93
C GLN A 172 -14.00 -6.61 13.25
N ASN A 173 -12.75 -6.84 12.80
CA ASN A 173 -11.60 -6.04 13.22
C ASN A 173 -11.22 -4.98 12.17
N THR A 174 -11.39 -5.26 10.87
CA THR A 174 -11.04 -4.32 9.81
C THR A 174 -12.22 -3.41 9.45
N LEU A 175 -13.44 -3.96 9.36
CA LEU A 175 -14.64 -3.19 9.05
C LEU A 175 -15.40 -2.72 10.29
N ASP A 176 -15.00 -3.16 11.50
CA ASP A 176 -15.71 -2.93 12.78
C ASP A 176 -17.20 -3.36 12.76
N ILE A 177 -17.52 -4.38 11.97
CA ILE A 177 -18.87 -4.99 11.92
C ILE A 177 -18.93 -6.15 12.89
N LYS A 178 -19.38 -5.89 14.12
CA LYS A 178 -19.46 -6.89 15.21
C LYS A 178 -20.73 -7.73 15.13
N THR A 179 -21.82 -7.11 14.69
CA THR A 179 -23.12 -7.75 14.54
C THR A 179 -23.75 -7.36 13.21
N PHE A 180 -24.26 -8.35 12.49
CA PHE A 180 -25.11 -8.13 11.32
C PHE A 180 -26.57 -8.21 11.79
N ASN A 181 -27.31 -7.10 11.73
CA ASN A 181 -28.67 -7.04 12.29
C ASN A 181 -29.70 -7.51 11.28
N SER A 182 -29.81 -6.84 10.15
CA SER A 182 -30.79 -7.17 9.12
C SER A 182 -30.32 -6.74 7.73
N VAL A 183 -30.92 -7.34 6.72
CA VAL A 183 -30.86 -6.88 5.34
C VAL A 183 -32.26 -6.64 4.81
N LYS A 184 -32.45 -5.49 4.19
CA LYS A 184 -33.71 -5.10 3.55
C LYS A 184 -33.52 -5.11 2.05
N PHE A 185 -34.35 -5.88 1.37
CA PHE A 185 -34.41 -5.97 -0.09
C PHE A 185 -35.66 -5.30 -0.61
N THR A 186 -35.53 -4.51 -1.67
CA THR A 186 -36.65 -3.98 -2.44
C THR A 186 -36.64 -4.61 -3.83
N PHE A 187 -37.81 -5.06 -4.30
CA PHE A 187 -37.97 -5.80 -5.54
C PHE A 187 -38.82 -5.06 -6.56
N ASP A 188 -38.54 -5.25 -7.85
CA ASP A 188 -39.43 -4.91 -8.95
C ASP A 188 -40.39 -6.09 -9.18
N ILE A 189 -41.55 -6.04 -8.54
CA ILE A 189 -42.55 -7.13 -8.59
C ILE A 189 -43.16 -7.29 -10.00
N ALA A 190 -43.30 -6.20 -10.73
CA ALA A 190 -43.83 -6.27 -12.10
C ALA A 190 -42.88 -7.06 -13.01
N LYS A 191 -41.58 -6.76 -12.87
CA LYS A 191 -40.52 -7.44 -13.62
C LYS A 191 -40.34 -8.89 -13.15
N LEU A 192 -40.41 -9.15 -11.85
CA LEU A 192 -40.37 -10.50 -11.31
C LEU A 192 -41.50 -11.36 -11.89
N ASN A 193 -42.72 -10.84 -11.95
CA ASN A 193 -43.85 -11.55 -12.54
C ASN A 193 -43.68 -11.79 -14.05
N ASP A 194 -42.99 -10.88 -14.76
CA ASP A 194 -42.66 -11.10 -16.18
C ASP A 194 -41.65 -12.25 -16.35
N PHE A 195 -40.59 -12.26 -15.55
CA PHE A 195 -39.61 -13.33 -15.56
C PHE A 195 -40.21 -14.70 -15.17
N LEU A 196 -41.19 -14.71 -14.25
CA LEU A 196 -41.88 -15.94 -13.81
C LEU A 196 -42.77 -16.56 -14.89
N LYS A 197 -43.04 -15.90 -16.03
CA LYS A 197 -43.67 -16.53 -17.18
C LYS A 197 -42.82 -17.64 -17.79
N ASN A 198 -41.47 -17.47 -17.68
CA ASN A 198 -40.47 -18.47 -18.05
C ASN A 198 -39.47 -18.61 -16.89
N PRO A 199 -39.77 -19.42 -15.86
CA PRO A 199 -38.93 -19.58 -14.69
C PRO A 199 -37.48 -19.99 -15.05
N ASN A 200 -36.53 -19.41 -14.38
CA ASN A 200 -35.10 -19.63 -14.60
C ASN A 200 -34.35 -19.61 -13.26
N PRO A 201 -33.04 -19.94 -13.21
CA PRO A 201 -32.30 -20.00 -11.96
C PRO A 201 -32.31 -18.68 -11.15
N VAL A 202 -32.34 -17.52 -11.83
CA VAL A 202 -32.37 -16.20 -11.16
C VAL A 202 -33.72 -15.96 -10.49
N THR A 203 -34.83 -16.32 -11.16
CA THR A 203 -36.16 -16.24 -10.55
C THR A 203 -36.33 -17.20 -9.39
N ASN A 204 -35.76 -18.41 -9.47
CA ASN A 204 -35.79 -19.39 -8.38
C ASN A 204 -35.01 -18.85 -7.15
N PHE A 205 -33.87 -18.23 -7.36
CA PHE A 205 -33.13 -17.55 -6.31
C PHE A 205 -33.95 -16.43 -5.65
N VAL A 206 -34.56 -15.54 -6.46
CA VAL A 206 -35.38 -14.44 -5.93
C VAL A 206 -36.61 -14.98 -5.19
N MET A 207 -37.24 -16.04 -5.70
CA MET A 207 -38.38 -16.68 -5.03
C MET A 207 -38.01 -17.39 -3.75
N ALA A 208 -36.82 -18.00 -3.65
CA ALA A 208 -36.30 -18.56 -2.39
C ALA A 208 -36.08 -17.43 -1.36
N LEU A 209 -35.56 -16.30 -1.81
CA LEU A 209 -35.33 -15.13 -0.96
C LEU A 209 -36.65 -14.44 -0.55
N ASN A 210 -37.63 -14.34 -1.45
CA ASN A 210 -38.90 -13.64 -1.27
C ASN A 210 -40.09 -14.50 -1.73
N PRO A 211 -40.47 -15.54 -0.95
CA PRO A 211 -41.55 -16.47 -1.34
C PRO A 211 -42.94 -15.79 -1.46
N ALA A 212 -43.20 -14.76 -0.66
CA ALA A 212 -44.46 -14.03 -0.64
C ALA A 212 -44.61 -13.03 -1.79
N LYS A 213 -43.53 -12.74 -2.53
CA LYS A 213 -43.47 -11.70 -3.57
C LYS A 213 -43.82 -10.30 -3.03
N ASP A 214 -43.38 -10.00 -1.82
CA ASP A 214 -43.55 -8.67 -1.23
C ASP A 214 -42.65 -7.65 -1.97
N ALA A 215 -43.13 -6.42 -2.10
CA ALA A 215 -42.31 -5.36 -2.71
C ALA A 215 -41.04 -5.05 -1.92
N THR A 216 -41.11 -5.28 -0.62
CA THR A 216 -39.95 -5.10 0.30
C THR A 216 -39.99 -6.17 1.38
N ILE A 217 -38.83 -6.76 1.65
CA ILE A 217 -38.65 -7.66 2.80
C ILE A 217 -37.49 -7.18 3.63
N GLU A 218 -37.55 -7.39 4.94
CA GLU A 218 -36.44 -7.22 5.86
C GLU A 218 -36.25 -8.52 6.63
N ILE A 219 -35.06 -9.08 6.60
CA ILE A 219 -34.72 -10.36 7.21
C ILE A 219 -33.37 -10.28 7.95
N ASP A 220 -33.23 -11.08 9.00
CA ASP A 220 -31.95 -11.25 9.68
C ASP A 220 -31.00 -12.17 8.90
N LEU A 221 -29.74 -12.22 9.34
CA LEU A 221 -28.70 -13.03 8.70
C LEU A 221 -29.02 -14.54 8.75
N ALA A 222 -29.61 -15.01 9.84
CA ALA A 222 -29.97 -16.43 9.99
C ALA A 222 -31.04 -16.84 8.97
N THR A 223 -32.06 -16.01 8.80
CA THR A 223 -33.12 -16.22 7.78
C THR A 223 -32.55 -16.14 6.37
N PHE A 224 -31.64 -15.18 6.10
CA PHE A 224 -30.96 -15.06 4.80
C PHE A 224 -30.20 -16.35 4.48
N LYS A 225 -29.36 -16.83 5.40
CA LYS A 225 -28.62 -18.09 5.25
C LYS A 225 -29.54 -19.30 5.10
N ALA A 226 -30.58 -19.40 5.92
CA ALA A 226 -31.50 -20.53 5.89
C ALA A 226 -32.26 -20.65 4.56
N ARG A 227 -32.64 -19.50 3.95
CA ARG A 227 -33.33 -19.47 2.65
C ARG A 227 -32.44 -19.86 1.48
N LEU A 228 -31.12 -19.71 1.61
CA LEU A 228 -30.15 -19.92 0.54
C LEU A 228 -29.14 -21.03 0.85
N ASN A 229 -29.37 -21.86 1.87
CA ASN A 229 -28.44 -22.86 2.37
C ASN A 229 -28.07 -23.99 1.38
N TYR A 230 -28.73 -24.04 0.23
CA TYR A 230 -28.45 -24.95 -0.86
C TYR A 230 -27.41 -24.37 -1.87
N LEU A 231 -26.95 -23.13 -1.67
CA LEU A 231 -25.98 -22.44 -2.51
C LEU A 231 -24.65 -22.31 -1.80
N SER A 232 -23.57 -22.33 -2.57
CA SER A 232 -22.25 -21.90 -2.14
C SER A 232 -22.13 -20.37 -2.17
N GLU A 233 -21.09 -19.83 -1.53
CA GLU A 233 -20.82 -18.40 -1.45
C GLU A 233 -20.65 -17.77 -2.85
N ILE A 234 -19.94 -18.44 -3.75
CA ILE A 234 -19.79 -17.98 -5.14
C ILE A 234 -21.13 -17.99 -5.90
N GLU A 235 -22.01 -18.93 -5.63
CA GLU A 235 -23.33 -18.96 -6.24
C GLU A 235 -24.20 -17.84 -5.68
N VAL A 236 -24.19 -17.57 -4.37
CA VAL A 236 -24.87 -16.41 -3.77
C VAL A 236 -24.38 -15.12 -4.41
N PHE A 237 -23.04 -14.94 -4.57
CA PHE A 237 -22.48 -13.80 -5.28
C PHE A 237 -23.03 -13.68 -6.71
N ARG A 238 -23.05 -14.76 -7.47
CA ARG A 238 -23.52 -14.78 -8.87
C ARG A 238 -25.01 -14.44 -8.99
N TYR A 239 -25.83 -15.02 -8.13
CA TYR A 239 -27.28 -14.77 -8.15
C TYR A 239 -27.62 -13.35 -7.67
N LEU A 240 -26.96 -12.84 -6.65
CA LEU A 240 -27.11 -11.44 -6.24
C LEU A 240 -26.68 -10.50 -7.37
N THR A 241 -25.56 -10.79 -8.04
CA THR A 241 -25.09 -10.03 -9.19
C THR A 241 -26.13 -10.03 -10.33
N ALA A 242 -26.64 -11.21 -10.71
CA ALA A 242 -27.64 -11.34 -11.77
C ALA A 242 -28.97 -10.66 -11.44
N SER A 243 -29.34 -10.60 -10.16
CA SER A 243 -30.61 -10.00 -9.71
C SER A 243 -30.54 -8.50 -9.48
N PHE A 244 -29.37 -7.97 -9.07
CA PHE A 244 -29.21 -6.59 -8.61
C PHE A 244 -28.44 -5.69 -9.59
N MET A 245 -27.43 -6.21 -10.31
CA MET A 245 -26.56 -5.38 -11.16
C MET A 245 -27.12 -5.01 -12.53
N PRO A 246 -27.95 -5.83 -13.22
CA PRO A 246 -28.49 -5.50 -14.53
C PRO A 246 -29.26 -4.18 -14.52
N LYS A 247 -29.04 -3.31 -15.52
CA LYS A 247 -29.73 -2.03 -15.61
C LYS A 247 -31.24 -2.23 -15.92
N ASP A 248 -31.52 -3.01 -16.92
CA ASP A 248 -32.90 -3.17 -17.45
C ASP A 248 -33.65 -4.39 -16.87
N ASP A 249 -32.90 -5.44 -16.53
CA ASP A 249 -33.46 -6.70 -15.98
C ASP A 249 -33.24 -6.85 -14.46
N LYS A 250 -33.13 -5.73 -13.74
CA LYS A 250 -32.94 -5.70 -12.29
C LYS A 250 -34.20 -6.17 -11.56
N LEU A 251 -34.11 -7.31 -10.86
CA LEU A 251 -35.18 -7.86 -10.02
C LEU A 251 -35.13 -7.34 -8.59
N ILE A 252 -33.93 -7.14 -8.05
CA ILE A 252 -33.65 -6.48 -6.76
C ILE A 252 -33.23 -5.05 -7.08
N THR A 253 -34.00 -4.07 -6.65
CA THR A 253 -33.76 -2.65 -6.95
C THR A 253 -32.93 -1.96 -5.89
N LYS A 254 -33.01 -2.41 -4.63
CA LYS A 254 -32.26 -1.86 -3.50
C LYS A 254 -31.87 -2.96 -2.50
N ILE A 255 -30.68 -2.83 -1.92
CA ILE A 255 -30.16 -3.65 -0.82
C ILE A 255 -29.67 -2.68 0.25
N GLU A 256 -30.29 -2.72 1.45
CA GLU A 256 -29.94 -1.92 2.62
C GLU A 256 -29.51 -2.89 3.74
N ILE A 257 -28.35 -2.66 4.35
CA ILE A 257 -27.78 -3.57 5.34
C ILE A 257 -27.57 -2.78 6.64
N ASN A 258 -28.15 -3.31 7.74
CA ASN A 258 -28.02 -2.74 9.07
C ASN A 258 -27.07 -3.60 9.92
N TYR A 259 -26.15 -2.96 10.60
CA TYR A 259 -25.16 -3.62 11.44
C TYR A 259 -24.94 -2.88 12.78
N ASN A 260 -24.25 -3.52 13.73
CA ASN A 260 -23.96 -3.01 15.06
C ASN A 260 -25.23 -2.45 15.74
N THR A 261 -25.20 -1.18 16.19
CA THR A 261 -26.33 -0.49 16.81
C THR A 261 -27.21 0.26 15.80
N ASN A 262 -27.69 -0.46 14.76
CA ASN A 262 -28.50 0.09 13.65
C ASN A 262 -27.78 1.11 12.76
N LEU A 263 -26.50 0.90 12.50
CA LEU A 263 -25.77 1.63 11.48
C LEU A 263 -26.13 1.08 10.10
N ASP A 264 -26.34 1.98 9.13
CA ASP A 264 -26.45 1.58 7.73
C ASP A 264 -25.06 1.33 7.15
N ALA A 265 -24.92 0.25 6.38
CA ALA A 265 -23.64 -0.08 5.74
C ALA A 265 -23.19 0.97 4.69
N GLU A 266 -24.06 1.87 4.27
CA GLU A 266 -23.66 3.06 3.48
C GLU A 266 -22.67 3.95 4.24
N CYS A 267 -22.68 3.90 5.59
CA CYS A 267 -21.75 4.62 6.47
C CYS A 267 -20.30 4.09 6.42
N LEU A 268 -20.06 2.91 5.84
CA LEU A 268 -18.69 2.44 5.60
C LEU A 268 -17.94 3.46 4.74
N SER A 269 -16.72 3.77 5.17
CA SER A 269 -15.83 4.67 4.41
C SER A 269 -15.48 4.07 3.04
N GLU A 270 -15.09 4.94 2.10
CA GLU A 270 -14.65 4.49 0.76
C GLU A 270 -13.45 3.51 0.85
N GLY A 271 -12.57 3.70 1.82
CA GLY A 271 -11.45 2.78 2.05
C GLY A 271 -11.90 1.41 2.54
N GLU A 272 -12.90 1.32 3.42
CA GLU A 272 -13.49 0.07 3.89
C GLU A 272 -14.24 -0.66 2.76
N LYS A 273 -15.01 0.07 1.97
CA LYS A 273 -15.68 -0.47 0.78
C LYS A 273 -14.68 -1.05 -0.21
N LYS A 274 -13.53 -0.40 -0.41
CA LYS A 274 -12.46 -0.93 -1.27
C LYS A 274 -11.81 -2.19 -0.74
N LEU A 275 -11.46 -2.24 0.54
CA LEU A 275 -10.92 -3.46 1.16
C LEU A 275 -11.93 -4.61 1.05
N LEU A 276 -13.20 -4.32 1.25
CA LEU A 276 -14.30 -5.27 1.05
C LEU A 276 -14.35 -5.83 -0.37
N LEU A 277 -14.15 -5.00 -1.39
CA LEU A 277 -14.10 -5.45 -2.78
C LEU A 277 -12.84 -6.26 -3.09
N ILE A 278 -11.70 -5.91 -2.52
CA ILE A 278 -10.46 -6.67 -2.68
C ILE A 278 -10.62 -8.09 -2.11
N ILE A 279 -11.16 -8.22 -0.89
CA ILE A 279 -11.37 -9.55 -0.30
C ILE A 279 -12.44 -10.35 -1.06
N LEU A 280 -13.50 -9.70 -1.55
CA LEU A 280 -14.47 -10.37 -2.43
C LEU A 280 -13.79 -10.96 -3.67
N ILE A 281 -12.93 -10.17 -4.33
CA ILE A 281 -12.20 -10.62 -5.52
C ILE A 281 -11.28 -11.80 -5.18
N LEU A 282 -10.54 -11.68 -4.09
CA LEU A 282 -9.54 -12.66 -3.71
C LEU A 282 -10.15 -13.93 -3.11
N GLU A 283 -11.18 -13.84 -2.29
CA GLU A 283 -11.73 -14.97 -1.54
C GLU A 283 -12.86 -15.68 -2.30
N VAL A 284 -13.75 -14.90 -2.94
CA VAL A 284 -15.01 -15.44 -3.47
C VAL A 284 -14.94 -15.63 -4.97
N VAL A 285 -14.54 -14.58 -5.71
CA VAL A 285 -14.64 -14.57 -7.18
C VAL A 285 -13.47 -15.30 -7.82
N GLY A 286 -12.24 -15.02 -7.35
CA GLY A 286 -11.02 -15.60 -7.89
C GLY A 286 -10.69 -16.97 -7.31
N ASP A 287 -10.07 -17.81 -8.13
CA ASP A 287 -9.50 -19.11 -7.77
C ASP A 287 -8.00 -19.16 -8.13
N GLU A 288 -7.35 -20.31 -7.91
CA GLU A 288 -5.90 -20.50 -8.18
C GLU A 288 -5.53 -20.33 -9.65
N ASN A 289 -6.49 -20.48 -10.55
CA ASN A 289 -6.32 -20.34 -11.99
C ASN A 289 -6.81 -18.99 -12.53
N SER A 290 -7.18 -18.07 -11.65
CA SER A 290 -7.58 -16.72 -12.02
C SER A 290 -6.39 -15.77 -12.20
N LEU A 291 -6.54 -14.81 -13.11
CA LEU A 291 -5.67 -13.65 -13.26
C LEU A 291 -6.38 -12.42 -12.67
N ILE A 292 -5.78 -11.78 -11.68
CA ILE A 292 -6.37 -10.66 -10.96
C ILE A 292 -5.60 -9.39 -11.30
N LEU A 293 -6.31 -8.38 -11.78
CA LEU A 293 -5.79 -7.10 -12.25
C LEU A 293 -6.41 -5.95 -11.44
N LEU A 294 -5.64 -5.38 -10.51
CA LEU A 294 -6.12 -4.29 -9.64
C LEU A 294 -5.41 -2.98 -9.98
N ASP A 295 -6.13 -2.03 -10.55
CA ASP A 295 -5.57 -0.72 -10.88
C ASP A 295 -5.83 0.27 -9.73
N GLU A 296 -4.75 0.72 -9.08
CA GLU A 296 -4.73 1.62 -7.92
C GLU A 296 -5.65 1.19 -6.76
N PRO A 297 -5.56 -0.08 -6.30
CA PRO A 297 -6.44 -0.58 -5.24
C PRO A 297 -6.32 0.19 -3.93
N ASP A 298 -5.21 0.90 -3.72
CA ASP A 298 -4.91 1.66 -2.51
C ASP A 298 -5.36 3.12 -2.55
N SER A 299 -5.97 3.59 -3.65
CA SER A 299 -6.51 4.94 -3.74
C SER A 299 -7.64 5.14 -2.71
N HIS A 300 -7.65 6.28 -2.00
CA HIS A 300 -8.57 6.62 -0.90
C HIS A 300 -8.48 5.72 0.35
N ILE A 301 -7.53 4.77 0.42
CA ILE A 301 -7.28 3.99 1.63
C ILE A 301 -6.28 4.73 2.51
N HIS A 302 -6.63 4.89 3.80
CA HIS A 302 -5.76 5.55 4.77
C HIS A 302 -4.43 4.81 4.91
N LEU A 303 -3.35 5.57 5.13
CA LEU A 303 -1.97 5.05 5.23
C LEU A 303 -1.85 3.84 6.15
N SER A 304 -2.49 3.88 7.33
CA SER A 304 -2.46 2.79 8.33
C SER A 304 -3.13 1.49 7.86
N ARG A 305 -3.98 1.55 6.85
CA ARG A 305 -4.71 0.38 6.31
C ARG A 305 -4.12 -0.17 5.00
N LYS A 306 -3.11 0.50 4.41
CA LYS A 306 -2.47 0.02 3.18
C LYS A 306 -1.72 -1.31 3.37
N GLU A 307 -1.26 -1.57 4.58
CA GLU A 307 -0.65 -2.84 4.94
C GLU A 307 -1.63 -4.01 4.80
N GLU A 308 -2.93 -3.78 5.03
CA GLU A 308 -3.96 -4.82 4.87
C GLU A 308 -4.06 -5.33 3.42
N ILE A 309 -3.84 -4.45 2.43
CA ILE A 309 -3.81 -4.86 1.01
C ILE A 309 -2.67 -5.84 0.78
N GLN A 310 -1.47 -5.54 1.29
CA GLN A 310 -0.31 -6.42 1.16
C GLN A 310 -0.54 -7.76 1.86
N LYS A 311 -1.11 -7.77 3.06
CA LYS A 311 -1.45 -9.00 3.80
C LYS A 311 -2.45 -9.86 3.03
N LEU A 312 -3.51 -9.25 2.50
CA LEU A 312 -4.49 -9.96 1.68
C LEU A 312 -3.84 -10.56 0.43
N LEU A 313 -3.08 -9.79 -0.35
CA LEU A 313 -2.43 -10.30 -1.54
C LEU A 313 -1.43 -11.41 -1.23
N SER A 314 -0.68 -11.30 -0.14
CA SER A 314 0.27 -12.33 0.28
C SER A 314 -0.42 -13.63 0.71
N LYS A 315 -1.57 -13.55 1.37
CA LYS A 315 -2.40 -14.71 1.72
C LYS A 315 -2.87 -15.46 0.46
N TYR A 316 -3.23 -14.71 -0.59
CA TYR A 316 -3.72 -15.27 -1.85
C TYR A 316 -2.66 -15.25 -2.97
N SER A 317 -1.39 -15.40 -2.61
CA SER A 317 -0.27 -15.48 -3.56
C SER A 317 -0.28 -16.75 -4.43
N ASN A 318 -1.17 -17.71 -4.15
CA ASN A 318 -1.42 -18.85 -5.02
C ASN A 318 -2.14 -18.49 -6.33
N ARG A 319 -2.66 -17.25 -6.46
CA ARG A 319 -3.24 -16.67 -7.68
C ARG A 319 -2.23 -15.73 -8.35
N GLU A 320 -2.46 -15.38 -9.60
CA GLU A 320 -1.67 -14.35 -10.29
C GLU A 320 -2.28 -12.97 -10.06
N ASN A 321 -1.61 -12.13 -9.28
CA ASN A 321 -2.06 -10.80 -8.91
C ASN A 321 -1.16 -9.73 -9.51
N ILE A 322 -1.70 -8.86 -10.34
CA ILE A 322 -1.01 -7.67 -10.86
C ILE A 322 -1.72 -6.44 -10.31
N ILE A 323 -1.00 -5.64 -9.58
CA ILE A 323 -1.52 -4.38 -9.03
C ILE A 323 -0.71 -3.19 -9.54
N THR A 324 -1.36 -2.05 -9.69
CA THR A 324 -0.67 -0.79 -9.93
C THR A 324 -0.79 0.11 -8.71
N THR A 325 0.22 0.91 -8.46
CA THR A 325 0.15 1.93 -7.40
C THR A 325 1.10 3.09 -7.68
N HIS A 326 0.76 4.24 -7.10
CA HIS A 326 1.64 5.41 -6.96
C HIS A 326 2.11 5.60 -5.52
N SER A 327 1.66 4.74 -4.60
CA SER A 327 1.89 4.91 -3.17
C SER A 327 3.28 4.42 -2.77
N PRO A 328 4.17 5.30 -2.31
CA PRO A 328 5.44 4.88 -1.73
C PRO A 328 5.25 3.97 -0.52
N THR A 329 4.20 4.21 0.26
CA THR A 329 3.85 3.41 1.46
C THR A 329 3.46 1.98 1.10
N LEU A 330 2.57 1.81 0.11
CA LEU A 330 2.20 0.46 -0.34
C LEU A 330 3.41 -0.25 -0.96
N THR A 331 4.20 0.47 -1.78
CA THR A 331 5.44 -0.04 -2.36
C THR A 331 6.43 -0.51 -1.29
N HIS A 332 6.53 0.21 -0.16
CA HIS A 332 7.39 -0.14 0.96
C HIS A 332 7.06 -1.53 1.55
N ASN A 333 5.80 -1.91 1.59
CA ASN A 333 5.34 -3.15 2.22
C ASN A 333 5.61 -4.42 1.39
N PHE A 334 5.98 -4.28 0.10
CA PHE A 334 6.32 -5.41 -0.77
C PHE A 334 7.82 -5.62 -0.87
N ASP A 335 8.24 -6.88 -1.04
CA ASP A 335 9.63 -7.22 -1.36
C ASP A 335 10.01 -6.71 -2.76
N LEU A 336 11.29 -6.37 -2.95
CA LEU A 336 11.79 -5.84 -4.23
C LEU A 336 11.51 -6.79 -5.41
N LYS A 337 11.55 -8.11 -5.18
CA LYS A 337 11.23 -9.12 -6.22
C LYS A 337 9.83 -8.96 -6.82
N HIS A 338 8.85 -8.49 -6.04
CA HIS A 338 7.47 -8.26 -6.49
C HIS A 338 7.30 -6.93 -7.25
N ILE A 339 8.23 -5.99 -7.07
CA ILE A 339 8.12 -4.65 -7.63
C ILE A 339 8.65 -4.61 -9.05
N THR A 340 7.94 -3.90 -9.93
CA THR A 340 8.38 -3.58 -11.29
C THR A 340 8.25 -2.06 -11.48
N MET A 341 9.40 -1.37 -11.56
CA MET A 341 9.44 0.07 -11.76
C MET A 341 9.28 0.41 -13.23
N LEU A 342 8.33 1.28 -13.53
CA LEU A 342 8.04 1.80 -14.86
C LEU A 342 8.45 3.26 -14.95
N THR A 343 9.27 3.57 -15.93
CA THR A 343 9.71 4.92 -16.24
C THR A 343 9.36 5.28 -17.67
N LYS A 344 9.58 6.55 -18.05
CA LYS A 344 9.37 7.02 -19.42
C LYS A 344 10.71 7.18 -20.11
N LYS A 345 10.82 6.68 -21.35
CA LYS A 345 11.89 7.05 -22.27
C LYS A 345 11.76 8.52 -22.69
N THR A 346 12.78 9.06 -23.34
CA THR A 346 12.78 10.43 -23.87
C THR A 346 11.63 10.70 -24.86
N ASN A 347 11.15 9.68 -25.56
CA ASN A 347 10.01 9.73 -26.49
C ASN A 347 8.65 9.48 -25.79
N ASN A 348 8.58 9.49 -24.46
CA ASN A 348 7.43 9.17 -23.61
C ASN A 348 6.94 7.70 -23.64
N ASP A 349 7.65 6.79 -24.30
CA ASP A 349 7.33 5.37 -24.23
C ASP A 349 7.71 4.79 -22.86
N ALA A 350 6.97 3.80 -22.44
CA ALA A 350 7.22 3.09 -21.19
C ALA A 350 8.46 2.18 -21.29
N GLN A 351 9.17 2.07 -20.19
CA GLN A 351 10.23 1.06 -20.02
C GLN A 351 10.22 0.52 -18.59
N VAL A 352 10.67 -0.73 -18.45
CA VAL A 352 10.98 -1.32 -17.16
C VAL A 352 12.39 -0.90 -16.77
N GLU A 353 12.57 -0.46 -15.53
CA GLU A 353 13.87 -0.06 -14.99
C GLU A 353 14.14 -0.80 -13.69
N ALA A 354 15.29 -1.47 -13.63
CA ALA A 354 15.74 -2.09 -12.40
C ALA A 354 16.31 -1.03 -11.46
N LYS A 355 15.73 -0.88 -10.28
CA LYS A 355 16.15 0.08 -9.26
C LYS A 355 16.14 -0.56 -7.88
N GLU A 356 17.00 -0.11 -7.02
CA GLU A 356 16.96 -0.44 -5.61
C GLU A 356 15.75 0.22 -4.93
N LYS A 357 15.24 -0.40 -3.87
CA LYS A 357 14.02 0.07 -3.19
C LYS A 357 14.14 1.51 -2.69
N GLN A 358 15.34 1.94 -2.30
CA GLN A 358 15.61 3.31 -1.89
C GLN A 358 15.45 4.31 -3.03
N GLU A 359 15.94 3.98 -4.22
CA GLU A 359 15.81 4.83 -5.43
C GLU A 359 14.36 4.93 -5.87
N ILE A 360 13.62 3.82 -5.80
CA ILE A 360 12.19 3.76 -6.11
C ILE A 360 11.39 4.71 -5.23
N VAL A 361 11.58 4.62 -3.90
CA VAL A 361 10.87 5.49 -2.95
C VAL A 361 11.26 6.95 -3.15
N HIS A 362 12.54 7.22 -3.37
CA HIS A 362 13.03 8.58 -3.67
C HIS A 362 12.34 9.17 -4.93
N GLU A 363 12.22 8.41 -5.99
CA GLU A 363 11.59 8.86 -7.23
C GLU A 363 10.07 9.05 -7.08
N LEU A 364 9.37 8.10 -6.45
CA LEU A 364 7.93 8.21 -6.20
C LEU A 364 7.58 9.42 -5.34
N THR A 365 8.47 9.79 -4.42
CA THR A 365 8.29 10.94 -3.53
C THR A 365 8.90 12.23 -4.07
N LYS A 366 9.47 12.20 -5.28
CA LYS A 366 10.21 13.32 -5.89
C LYS A 366 11.31 13.88 -4.96
N GLY A 367 12.01 12.99 -4.28
CA GLY A 367 13.08 13.33 -3.35
C GLY A 367 12.64 13.86 -1.98
N ILE A 368 11.34 13.87 -1.69
CA ILE A 368 10.81 14.37 -0.40
C ILE A 368 11.11 13.41 0.75
N TRP A 369 11.14 12.10 0.48
CA TRP A 369 11.39 11.04 1.46
C TRP A 369 12.46 10.07 0.96
N SER A 370 13.36 9.67 1.86
CA SER A 370 14.21 8.51 1.65
C SER A 370 13.47 7.24 2.11
N TYR A 371 13.93 6.09 1.66
CA TYR A 371 13.43 4.79 2.12
C TYR A 371 13.61 4.63 3.65
N GLN A 372 14.74 5.10 4.18
CA GLN A 372 15.01 5.04 5.61
C GLN A 372 14.03 5.87 6.43
N GLU A 373 13.72 7.09 5.99
CA GLU A 373 12.72 7.95 6.63
C GLU A 373 11.34 7.30 6.64
N GLN A 374 10.92 6.72 5.52
CA GLN A 374 9.64 6.00 5.45
C GLN A 374 9.61 4.76 6.33
N ASN A 375 10.71 3.98 6.36
CA ASN A 375 10.79 2.78 7.19
C ASN A 375 10.64 3.12 8.67
N ILE A 376 11.34 4.14 9.15
CA ILE A 376 11.24 4.61 10.53
C ILE A 376 9.81 5.08 10.81
N PHE A 377 9.23 5.90 9.94
CA PHE A 377 7.89 6.43 10.12
C PHE A 377 6.80 5.35 10.18
N LEU A 378 6.88 4.35 9.30
CA LEU A 378 5.83 3.33 9.16
C LEU A 378 5.98 2.19 10.18
N ASN A 379 7.19 1.73 10.42
CA ASN A 379 7.43 0.47 11.12
C ASN A 379 7.93 0.65 12.56
N SER A 380 8.54 1.80 12.91
CA SER A 380 9.04 1.98 14.26
C SER A 380 7.91 2.21 15.27
N ASN A 381 7.92 1.40 16.33
CA ASN A 381 7.16 1.64 17.56
C ASN A 381 8.06 2.19 18.67
N SER A 382 9.35 2.35 18.40
CA SER A 382 10.32 2.95 19.31
C SER A 382 10.23 4.47 19.28
N ASP A 383 10.69 5.14 20.32
CA ASP A 383 10.86 6.58 20.31
C ASP A 383 11.86 7.00 19.22
N ILE A 384 11.67 8.18 18.64
CA ILE A 384 12.47 8.67 17.53
C ILE A 384 13.23 9.93 17.95
N LEU A 385 14.54 9.97 17.67
CA LEU A 385 15.35 11.16 17.78
C LEU A 385 15.65 11.71 16.39
N LEU A 386 15.11 12.90 16.06
CA LEU A 386 15.45 13.66 14.87
C LEU A 386 16.72 14.47 15.16
N VAL A 387 17.76 14.28 14.35
CA VAL A 387 19.07 14.91 14.52
C VAL A 387 19.55 15.56 13.23
N GLU A 388 20.47 16.50 13.30
CA GLU A 388 20.91 17.25 12.12
C GLU A 388 21.71 16.38 11.14
N GLY A 389 22.59 15.52 11.65
CA GLY A 389 23.51 14.77 10.80
C GLY A 389 23.73 13.32 11.22
N LYS A 390 24.37 12.56 10.33
CA LYS A 390 24.74 11.17 10.58
C LYS A 390 25.78 11.03 11.70
N SER A 391 26.66 12.00 11.83
CA SER A 391 27.63 12.04 12.94
C SER A 391 26.92 12.14 14.29
N ASP A 392 25.83 12.90 14.37
CA ASP A 392 25.04 13.04 15.60
C ASP A 392 24.42 11.69 15.99
N GLU A 393 23.87 10.97 15.00
CA GLU A 393 23.36 9.61 15.19
C GLU A 393 24.44 8.68 15.74
N THR A 394 25.64 8.70 15.14
CA THR A 394 26.77 7.84 15.53
C THR A 394 27.19 8.13 16.98
N PHE A 395 27.36 9.42 17.32
CA PHE A 395 27.78 9.82 18.67
C PHE A 395 26.70 9.49 19.71
N LEU A 396 25.44 9.71 19.42
CA LEU A 396 24.35 9.43 20.36
C LEU A 396 24.15 7.93 20.60
N LYS A 397 24.23 7.12 19.55
CA LYS A 397 24.16 5.65 19.68
C LYS A 397 25.27 5.13 20.59
N LYS A 398 26.53 5.56 20.34
CA LYS A 398 27.66 5.11 21.12
C LYS A 398 27.59 5.64 22.55
N ALA A 399 27.21 6.90 22.75
CA ALA A 399 27.03 7.48 24.07
C ALA A 399 25.97 6.74 24.90
N LEU A 400 24.85 6.39 24.30
CA LEU A 400 23.81 5.61 24.98
C LEU A 400 24.32 4.22 25.37
N GLU A 401 24.97 3.51 24.45
CA GLU A 401 25.60 2.19 24.73
C GLU A 401 26.52 2.23 25.93
N VAL A 402 27.37 3.25 26.00
CA VAL A 402 28.35 3.42 27.09
C VAL A 402 27.62 3.78 28.39
N LEU A 403 26.72 4.74 28.37
CA LEU A 403 26.02 5.21 29.56
C LEU A 403 25.05 4.17 30.14
N GLN A 404 24.47 3.31 29.32
CA GLN A 404 23.61 2.21 29.79
C GLN A 404 24.36 1.21 30.69
N LYS A 405 25.70 1.09 30.55
CA LYS A 405 26.53 0.22 31.40
C LYS A 405 26.72 0.80 32.81
N THR A 406 26.68 2.12 32.94
CA THR A 406 27.00 2.83 34.20
C THR A 406 25.81 3.50 34.87
N GLU A 407 24.76 3.77 34.14
CA GLU A 407 23.58 4.52 34.62
C GLU A 407 22.32 3.66 34.49
N PRO A 408 21.83 3.02 35.56
CA PRO A 408 20.64 2.16 35.53
C PRO A 408 19.37 2.87 34.99
N LEU A 409 19.31 4.20 35.14
CA LEU A 409 18.20 5.02 34.65
C LEU A 409 18.00 4.92 33.14
N TYR A 410 19.07 4.64 32.37
CA TYR A 410 19.00 4.57 30.92
C TYR A 410 18.90 3.15 30.37
N ALA A 411 18.89 2.11 31.23
CA ALA A 411 18.92 0.71 30.82
C ALA A 411 17.82 0.35 29.79
N ASN A 412 16.64 0.96 29.89
CA ASN A 412 15.49 0.68 29.03
C ASN A 412 15.28 1.73 27.90
N LEU A 413 16.18 2.70 27.76
CA LEU A 413 16.08 3.66 26.67
C LEU A 413 16.45 3.00 25.33
N LYS A 414 15.55 3.10 24.37
CA LYS A 414 15.75 2.65 22.99
C LYS A 414 15.19 3.69 22.04
N PHE A 415 15.95 4.02 21.03
CA PHE A 415 15.59 5.04 20.05
C PHE A 415 15.88 4.56 18.64
N GLU A 416 15.02 4.99 17.70
CA GLU A 416 15.40 5.12 16.30
C GLU A 416 15.96 6.53 16.08
N TYR A 417 16.98 6.63 15.26
CA TYR A 417 17.65 7.90 14.97
C TYR A 417 17.42 8.26 13.51
N LEU A 418 17.00 9.49 13.27
CA LEU A 418 16.79 9.99 11.92
C LEU A 418 17.64 11.23 11.66
N PRO A 419 18.78 11.09 10.93
CA PRO A 419 19.55 12.21 10.44
C PRO A 419 18.79 12.95 9.34
N CYS A 420 18.57 14.25 9.50
CA CYS A 420 17.67 15.05 8.67
C CYS A 420 18.38 15.94 7.65
N GLY A 421 19.72 15.92 7.57
CA GLY A 421 20.49 16.74 6.62
C GLY A 421 20.61 18.20 7.01
N GLY A 422 20.72 18.51 8.32
CA GLY A 422 20.89 19.83 8.91
C GLY A 422 19.64 20.38 9.60
N ALA A 423 19.78 21.54 10.23
CA ALA A 423 18.72 22.18 11.04
C ALA A 423 17.42 22.43 10.26
N GLU A 424 17.50 22.80 8.98
CA GLU A 424 16.32 22.99 8.13
C GLU A 424 15.58 21.69 7.87
N GLY A 425 16.33 20.57 7.70
CA GLY A 425 15.77 19.23 7.56
C GLY A 425 15.05 18.77 8.82
N VAL A 426 15.65 18.96 10.01
CA VAL A 426 14.99 18.66 11.29
C VAL A 426 13.70 19.45 11.43
N LYS A 427 13.72 20.77 11.13
CA LYS A 427 12.50 21.62 11.12
C LYS A 427 11.43 21.08 10.18
N LEU A 428 11.80 20.62 8.98
CA LEU A 428 10.85 20.07 8.03
C LEU A 428 10.21 18.80 8.57
N MET A 429 11.00 17.92 9.20
CA MET A 429 10.52 16.66 9.76
C MET A 429 9.59 16.87 10.97
N THR A 430 9.79 17.92 11.78
CA THR A 430 8.84 18.23 12.89
C THR A 430 7.43 18.56 12.41
N LYS A 431 7.26 18.94 11.13
CA LYS A 431 5.94 19.20 10.52
C LYS A 431 5.33 17.97 9.85
N LYS A 432 6.14 16.97 9.56
CA LYS A 432 5.70 15.77 8.80
C LYS A 432 5.38 14.58 9.69
N PHE A 433 6.09 14.42 10.80
CA PHE A 433 5.90 13.28 11.67
C PHE A 433 4.75 13.48 12.65
N ILE A 434 3.97 12.41 12.83
CA ILE A 434 2.93 12.31 13.86
C ILE A 434 3.28 11.07 14.68
N PRO A 435 3.54 11.19 16.01
CA PRO A 435 3.88 10.03 16.82
C PRO A 435 2.69 9.07 16.93
N LYS A 436 2.99 7.79 17.03
CA LYS A 436 2.02 6.77 17.36
C LYS A 436 1.65 6.84 18.85
N PHE A 437 0.56 6.19 19.24
CA PHE A 437 0.16 6.15 20.64
C PHE A 437 1.31 5.59 21.53
N GLY A 438 1.71 6.36 22.54
CA GLY A 438 2.79 5.99 23.46
C GLY A 438 4.21 6.20 22.91
N GLN A 439 4.39 6.70 21.68
CA GLN A 439 5.68 7.01 21.07
C GLN A 439 6.09 8.46 21.32
N HIS A 440 7.35 8.70 21.66
CA HIS A 440 7.92 10.04 21.74
C HIS A 440 8.79 10.32 20.52
N ILE A 441 8.59 11.48 19.91
CA ILE A 441 9.47 12.02 18.88
C ILE A 441 10.12 13.27 19.43
N ILE A 442 11.45 13.30 19.43
CA ILE A 442 12.22 14.42 19.97
C ILE A 442 13.16 14.94 18.90
N ALA A 443 13.01 16.19 18.52
CA ALA A 443 13.84 16.88 17.54
C ALA A 443 14.94 17.68 18.25
N PHE A 444 16.19 17.33 17.97
CA PHE A 444 17.36 18.02 18.52
C PHE A 444 18.03 18.89 17.46
N PHE A 445 18.44 20.08 17.91
CA PHE A 445 19.18 21.06 17.12
C PHE A 445 20.52 21.38 17.78
N ASP A 446 21.57 21.59 16.97
CA ASP A 446 22.80 22.23 17.44
C ASP A 446 22.49 23.62 18.03
N CYS A 447 23.15 23.98 19.12
CA CYS A 447 23.02 25.31 19.70
C CYS A 447 23.92 26.30 18.94
N ASP A 448 23.59 26.55 17.68
CA ASP A 448 24.25 27.51 16.79
C ASP A 448 23.23 28.41 16.07
N GLN A 449 23.69 29.28 15.19
CA GLN A 449 22.83 30.21 14.47
C GLN A 449 21.80 29.50 13.58
N ALA A 450 22.15 28.37 12.96
CA ALA A 450 21.25 27.61 12.08
C ALA A 450 20.13 26.93 12.87
N GLY A 451 20.50 26.24 13.96
CA GLY A 451 19.54 25.61 14.87
C GLY A 451 18.60 26.63 15.49
N TRP A 452 19.11 27.76 15.96
CA TRP A 452 18.29 28.85 16.52
C TRP A 452 17.29 29.43 15.49
N THR A 453 17.76 29.69 14.27
CA THR A 453 16.89 30.20 13.20
C THR A 453 15.77 29.20 12.87
N SER A 454 16.08 27.93 12.84
CA SER A 454 15.11 26.87 12.53
C SER A 454 14.07 26.71 13.64
N ILE A 455 14.48 26.74 14.91
CA ILE A 455 13.57 26.69 16.07
C ILE A 455 12.64 27.89 16.09
N ASN A 456 13.15 29.11 15.84
CA ASN A 456 12.30 30.30 15.78
C ASN A 456 11.23 30.22 14.70
N LYS A 457 11.55 29.63 13.54
CA LYS A 457 10.57 29.38 12.47
C LYS A 457 9.55 28.28 12.82
N ILE A 458 9.92 27.29 13.64
CA ILE A 458 8.99 26.28 14.13
C ILE A 458 7.92 26.92 15.03
N PHE A 459 8.35 27.79 15.94
CA PHE A 459 7.48 28.42 16.94
C PHE A 459 6.91 29.78 16.50
N GLU A 460 7.11 30.19 15.24
CA GLU A 460 6.67 31.46 14.66
C GLU A 460 7.10 32.68 15.50
N ARG A 461 8.32 32.64 16.00
CA ARG A 461 8.91 33.69 16.83
C ARG A 461 9.82 34.58 16.01
N ASN A 462 9.70 35.90 16.22
CA ASN A 462 10.63 36.93 15.74
C ASN A 462 11.67 37.31 16.82
N ASP A 463 12.10 36.36 17.61
CA ASP A 463 13.02 36.61 18.70
C ASP A 463 14.43 36.85 18.15
N THR A 464 14.93 38.09 18.24
CA THR A 464 16.25 38.49 17.75
C THR A 464 17.37 38.17 18.75
N ASN A 465 17.01 37.78 19.98
CA ASN A 465 17.98 37.45 21.02
C ASN A 465 18.61 36.09 20.72
N ARG A 466 19.95 36.08 20.67
CA ARG A 466 20.71 34.83 20.54
C ARG A 466 20.34 33.88 21.67
N TYR A 467 20.14 32.62 21.33
CA TYR A 467 19.92 31.59 22.31
C TYR A 467 21.09 31.58 23.31
N ASN A 468 20.75 31.75 24.57
CA ASN A 468 21.69 31.60 25.66
C ASN A 468 21.30 30.33 26.43
N SER A 469 22.18 29.32 26.43
CA SER A 469 21.95 27.98 27.00
C SER A 469 21.44 27.94 28.45
N GLY A 470 21.51 29.09 29.15
CA GLY A 470 20.99 29.26 30.51
C GLY A 470 19.53 29.72 30.63
N ASN A 471 18.97 30.35 29.60
CA ASN A 471 17.69 31.07 29.71
C ASN A 471 16.55 30.49 28.85
N TYR A 472 16.79 29.44 28.05
CA TYR A 472 15.76 28.80 27.26
C TYR A 472 15.11 27.67 28.05
N ASN A 473 13.77 27.57 28.02
CA ASN A 473 13.11 26.34 28.45
C ASN A 473 13.71 25.19 27.67
N ARG A 474 14.32 24.22 28.34
CA ARG A 474 15.14 23.18 27.79
C ARG A 474 14.51 22.46 26.59
N TYR A 475 13.17 22.42 26.52
CA TYR A 475 12.41 21.82 25.45
C TYR A 475 11.00 22.43 25.37
N ARG A 476 10.36 22.29 24.21
CA ARG A 476 8.97 22.68 23.96
C ARG A 476 8.26 21.64 23.13
N LYS A 477 6.93 21.56 23.28
CA LYS A 477 6.09 20.73 22.44
C LYS A 477 5.56 21.56 21.28
N GLN A 478 5.72 21.02 20.05
CA GLN A 478 5.13 21.55 18.82
C GLN A 478 4.19 20.49 18.28
N GLY A 479 2.87 20.69 18.39
CA GLY A 479 1.92 19.61 18.16
C GLY A 479 2.23 18.44 19.11
N GLU A 480 2.49 17.28 18.57
CA GLU A 480 2.82 16.07 19.34
C GLU A 480 4.33 15.80 19.46
N ILE A 481 5.19 16.62 18.84
CA ILE A 481 6.65 16.44 18.81
C ILE A 481 7.33 17.36 19.83
N TRP A 482 8.31 16.82 20.54
CA TRP A 482 9.18 17.58 21.41
C TRP A 482 10.34 18.17 20.62
N VAL A 483 10.64 19.44 20.88
CA VAL A 483 11.72 20.18 20.22
C VAL A 483 12.66 20.73 21.29
N ALA A 484 13.95 20.44 21.12
CA ALA A 484 15.00 20.86 22.05
C ALA A 484 16.28 21.25 21.30
N MET A 485 17.12 22.04 21.94
CA MET A 485 18.53 22.15 21.56
C MET A 485 19.36 21.21 22.42
N PHE A 486 20.54 20.81 21.91
CA PHE A 486 21.48 20.08 22.72
C PHE A 486 21.83 20.86 23.99
N PRO A 487 21.57 20.32 25.19
CA PRO A 487 21.89 21.02 26.42
C PRO A 487 23.40 21.08 26.63
N SER A 488 23.93 22.25 26.91
CA SER A 488 25.37 22.37 27.19
C SER A 488 25.81 21.53 28.40
N ARG A 489 27.00 20.96 28.33
CA ARG A 489 27.56 20.23 29.46
C ARG A 489 27.82 21.14 30.64
N ARG A 490 27.75 20.60 31.85
CA ARG A 490 28.08 21.33 33.09
C ARG A 490 29.48 21.94 33.00
N PHE A 491 29.61 23.23 33.36
CA PHE A 491 30.85 24.03 33.30
C PHE A 491 31.43 24.25 31.88
N TYR A 492 30.57 24.19 30.83
CA TYR A 492 30.99 24.59 29.48
C TYR A 492 31.36 26.07 29.41
N ARG A 493 32.55 26.39 28.86
CA ARG A 493 33.07 27.77 28.74
C ARG A 493 33.34 28.17 27.29
N GLY A 494 32.71 27.52 26.32
CA GLY A 494 32.95 27.69 24.88
C GLY A 494 32.16 28.79 24.18
N GLY A 495 31.55 29.72 24.92
CA GLY A 495 30.75 30.80 24.32
C GLY A 495 29.28 30.44 24.16
N SER A 496 28.57 31.12 23.21
CA SER A 496 27.14 30.96 23.01
C SER A 496 26.75 29.75 22.11
N ASN A 497 27.73 29.16 21.41
CA ASN A 497 27.47 28.02 20.52
C ASN A 497 27.90 26.72 21.21
N PHE A 498 27.05 25.70 21.07
CA PHE A 498 27.31 24.36 21.59
C PHE A 498 26.75 23.33 20.61
N ASN A 499 27.66 22.56 20.00
CA ASN A 499 27.32 21.50 19.07
C ASN A 499 27.54 20.13 19.76
N ILE A 500 27.05 19.08 19.16
CA ILE A 500 27.15 17.73 19.72
C ILE A 500 28.61 17.30 20.00
N GLU A 501 29.59 17.73 19.20
CA GLU A 501 30.99 17.44 19.38
C GLU A 501 31.56 18.06 20.69
N ASP A 502 30.96 19.13 21.16
CA ASP A 502 31.39 19.78 22.40
C ASP A 502 31.15 18.96 23.67
N TYR A 503 30.46 17.83 23.56
CA TYR A 503 30.39 16.85 24.66
C TYR A 503 31.69 16.11 24.87
N PHE A 504 32.55 15.95 23.82
CA PHE A 504 33.83 15.31 23.96
C PHE A 504 34.86 16.18 24.71
N SER A 505 35.92 15.55 25.22
CA SER A 505 36.99 16.28 25.89
C SER A 505 37.77 17.16 24.92
N LYS A 506 38.29 18.31 25.42
CA LYS A 506 39.15 19.18 24.60
C LYS A 506 40.40 18.46 24.13
N SER A 507 40.96 17.54 24.93
CA SER A 507 42.13 16.76 24.54
C SER A 507 41.85 15.86 23.34
N LEU A 508 40.67 15.22 23.29
CA LEU A 508 40.27 14.42 22.15
C LEU A 508 40.05 15.31 20.92
N LEU A 509 39.26 16.39 21.05
CA LEU A 509 38.98 17.31 19.94
C LEU A 509 40.26 17.90 19.34
N ASN A 510 41.22 18.33 20.17
CA ASN A 510 42.50 18.87 19.71
C ASN A 510 43.33 17.85 18.92
N LYS A 511 43.28 16.56 19.28
CA LYS A 511 43.96 15.50 18.53
C LYS A 511 43.46 15.42 17.09
N TYR A 512 42.14 15.56 16.89
CA TYR A 512 41.52 15.52 15.55
C TYR A 512 41.71 16.83 14.77
N VAL A 513 41.69 17.96 15.42
CA VAL A 513 42.04 19.27 14.81
C VAL A 513 43.46 19.22 14.30
N LEU A 514 44.43 18.82 15.12
CA LEU A 514 45.86 18.75 14.77
C LEU A 514 46.16 17.70 13.69
N SER A 515 45.50 16.55 13.72
CA SER A 515 45.68 15.51 12.69
C SER A 515 45.13 15.90 11.33
N SER A 516 44.21 16.84 11.28
CA SER A 516 43.62 17.35 10.04
C SER A 516 44.50 18.41 9.36
N PHE A 517 45.51 18.95 10.07
CA PHE A 517 46.50 19.89 9.51
C PHE A 517 47.68 19.12 8.89
N LYS A 518 47.47 18.59 7.69
CA LYS A 518 48.56 18.03 6.87
C LYS A 518 48.94 19.01 5.76
N GLY A 519 49.81 19.99 6.09
CA GLY A 519 50.33 20.98 5.14
C GLY A 519 49.76 22.38 5.26
N LEU A 520 50.48 23.39 4.81
CA LEU A 520 50.16 24.82 4.93
C LEU A 520 48.91 25.30 4.14
N ASP A 521 48.38 24.48 3.23
CA ASP A 521 47.31 24.85 2.32
C ASP A 521 45.95 24.15 2.60
N THR A 522 45.78 23.45 3.72
CA THR A 522 44.55 22.69 3.96
C THR A 522 43.64 23.42 4.93
N ILE A 523 42.56 24.02 4.40
CA ILE A 523 41.46 24.52 5.24
C ILE A 523 40.72 23.30 5.82
N VAL A 524 40.75 23.15 7.14
CA VAL A 524 39.95 22.14 7.85
C VAL A 524 38.53 22.63 7.91
N THR A 525 37.66 22.02 7.10
CA THR A 525 36.22 22.30 7.17
C THR A 525 35.61 21.56 8.38
N LYS A 526 34.54 22.13 8.97
CA LYS A 526 33.75 21.50 10.05
C LYS A 526 33.36 20.06 9.66
N ASP A 527 32.99 19.82 8.38
CA ASP A 527 32.57 18.52 7.89
C ASP A 527 33.69 17.47 7.90
N LYS A 528 34.91 17.84 7.49
CA LYS A 528 36.05 16.91 7.53
C LYS A 528 36.40 16.52 8.96
N PHE A 529 36.32 17.47 9.88
CA PHE A 529 36.55 17.24 11.29
C PHE A 529 35.51 16.33 11.91
N LYS A 530 34.22 16.60 11.68
CA LYS A 530 33.10 15.76 12.14
C LYS A 530 33.24 14.34 11.61
N LYS A 531 33.52 14.17 10.31
CA LYS A 531 33.67 12.87 9.68
C LYS A 531 34.84 12.04 10.22
N ALA A 532 35.96 12.69 10.52
CA ALA A 532 37.10 12.02 11.16
C ALA A 532 36.77 11.54 12.59
N LEU A 533 36.07 12.38 13.36
CA LEU A 533 35.59 12.00 14.70
C LEU A 533 34.57 10.85 14.63
N GLU A 534 33.65 10.89 13.67
CA GLU A 534 32.62 9.87 13.46
C GLU A 534 33.25 8.51 13.14
N ASN A 535 34.22 8.46 12.23
CA ASN A 535 34.89 7.22 11.82
C ASN A 535 35.57 6.49 13.00
N ASP A 536 36.17 7.23 13.92
CA ASP A 536 36.91 6.68 15.03
C ASP A 536 36.08 6.55 16.32
N CYS A 537 34.84 7.03 16.34
CA CYS A 537 33.99 7.12 17.53
C CYS A 537 33.87 5.81 18.31
N ASN A 538 33.78 4.68 17.62
CA ASN A 538 33.66 3.35 18.23
C ASN A 538 34.92 2.94 19.02
N GLY A 539 36.06 3.53 18.72
CA GLY A 539 37.34 3.30 19.39
C GLY A 539 37.63 4.25 20.57
N PHE A 540 36.74 5.20 20.85
CA PHE A 540 36.96 6.14 21.96
C PHE A 540 36.79 5.45 23.32
N HIS A 541 37.56 5.93 24.28
CA HIS A 541 37.46 5.48 25.67
C HIS A 541 36.11 5.88 26.27
N ASP A 542 35.47 4.99 27.03
CA ASP A 542 34.13 5.19 27.61
C ASP A 542 33.97 6.52 28.36
N ASN A 543 35.03 7.00 29.00
CA ASN A 543 35.05 8.26 29.73
C ASN A 543 34.80 9.51 28.85
N GLU A 544 35.06 9.42 27.54
CA GLU A 544 34.77 10.53 26.61
C GLU A 544 33.25 10.80 26.46
N PHE A 545 32.43 9.80 26.74
CA PHE A 545 30.97 9.90 26.61
C PHE A 545 30.27 10.39 27.88
N ARG A 546 30.97 10.59 28.98
CA ARG A 546 30.39 11.00 30.28
C ARG A 546 29.54 12.26 30.22
N HIS A 547 29.91 13.22 29.38
CA HIS A 547 29.21 14.51 29.28
C HIS A 547 27.91 14.44 28.48
N PHE A 548 27.65 13.38 27.71
CA PHE A 548 26.39 13.11 27.09
C PHE A 548 25.26 12.82 28.09
N LYS A 549 25.62 12.57 29.37
CA LYS A 549 24.67 12.36 30.45
C LYS A 549 23.63 13.50 30.51
N SER A 550 24.06 14.77 30.36
CA SER A 550 23.14 15.93 30.42
C SER A 550 22.05 15.86 29.32
N LEU A 551 22.36 15.27 28.19
CA LEU A 551 21.40 15.08 27.10
C LEU A 551 20.40 13.96 27.44
N PHE A 552 20.89 12.80 27.90
CA PHE A 552 20.00 11.69 28.24
C PHE A 552 19.15 11.96 29.48
N ASP A 553 19.62 12.78 30.43
CA ASP A 553 18.81 13.29 31.53
C ASP A 553 17.64 14.15 31.00
N LEU A 554 17.89 15.00 29.97
CA LEU A 554 16.84 15.79 29.31
C LEU A 554 15.83 14.90 28.57
N ILE A 555 16.32 13.89 27.86
CA ILE A 555 15.44 12.92 27.15
C ILE A 555 14.56 12.18 28.17
N PHE A 556 15.15 11.73 29.26
CA PHE A 556 14.40 11.05 30.32
C PHE A 556 13.34 11.96 30.94
N GLU A 557 13.66 13.24 31.20
CA GLU A 557 12.69 14.23 31.68
C GLU A 557 11.53 14.42 30.71
N ILE A 558 11.81 14.46 29.41
CA ILE A 558 10.77 14.56 28.36
C ILE A 558 9.85 13.34 28.39
N LYS A 559 10.40 12.14 28.50
CA LYS A 559 9.62 10.89 28.49
C LYS A 559 8.75 10.67 29.72
N THR A 560 9.00 11.38 30.81
CA THR A 560 8.22 11.29 32.05
C THR A 560 7.06 12.30 32.11
N LYS A 561 6.89 13.13 31.08
CA LYS A 561 5.81 14.08 30.90
C LYS A 561 4.74 13.64 29.93
#